data_570ba3257c1fd6efd23f9ceed85e41fd
#
_entry.id   570ba3257c1fd6efd23f9ceed85e41fd
#
_cell.length_a   1.000
_cell.length_b   1.000
_cell.length_c   1.000
_cell.angle_alpha   90.00
_cell.angle_beta   90.00
_cell.angle_gamma   90.00
#
_symmetry.space_group_name_H-M   'P 1'
#
loop_
_entity.id
_entity.type
_entity.pdbx_description
1 polymer ?
#
loop_
_entity_poly.entity_id
_entity_poly.type
_entity_poly.pdbx_seq_one_letter_code
_entity_poly.pdbx_strand_id
1 'polypeptide(L)'
;MHFESFAFFRSTFDVRHVQNFAELSDVIQEYEQSHPREKVMLGFGVSAHTVEERRLPDRSRLDQITTKPLCIVKYDGHAAVANTALLEKMPRSITAQAGFDKATGGLYQQAYYDAVNHLTRSISLYQVLKNLLGASDELARRGIGLCHTVEGLGFPLDADIDLMRFAARGLPLQYRIYFQTMDVRKVIRRNLPRIGGCFATALDGCFGTEDAALSAPYTNNAANRGFLAYSQEQVSDFVKRANRLGLQVSLHAIGDAAVEQAIIAYEAALADFPRQDHRHVIIHASLMPPPLLERAARLGIHISIQPPLLHWDQEPMSYLTHILGQRAEHLMTCKSMIDYGLTIAGGSDAPCSYPDAIRGIHTACNHPDTDQRISTLDALRMHTHWAARLSFDEHERGTLTPGKIADFVALDKNPLAVKPEHLKDIKVMSLYLKGRPYESSIKSPSDLCGRALKNILLKRHS
;
A
#
# COMPACT_ATOMS: atom_id res chain seq x y z
N MET A 1 2.04 1.69 2.75
CA MET A 1 0.66 1.16 2.84
C MET A 1 -0.36 2.26 2.57
N HIS A 2 -1.63 1.90 2.35
CA HIS A 2 -2.78 2.79 2.24
C HIS A 2 -3.61 2.67 3.53
N PHE A 3 -3.33 3.49 4.54
CA PHE A 3 -3.92 3.30 5.87
C PHE A 3 -5.44 3.56 5.89
N GLU A 4 -5.93 4.57 5.15
CA GLU A 4 -7.38 4.80 5.02
C GLU A 4 -8.08 3.64 4.31
N SER A 5 -7.50 3.13 3.22
CA SER A 5 -8.04 1.94 2.54
C SER A 5 -8.00 0.71 3.44
N PHE A 6 -6.91 0.47 4.17
CA PHE A 6 -6.82 -0.60 5.14
C PHE A 6 -7.88 -0.48 6.23
N ALA A 7 -8.09 0.72 6.76
CA ALA A 7 -9.14 0.98 7.74
C ALA A 7 -10.55 0.75 7.16
N PHE A 8 -10.76 1.15 5.91
CA PHE A 8 -12.03 0.94 5.22
C PHE A 8 -12.34 -0.55 5.02
N PHE A 9 -11.40 -1.31 4.44
CA PHE A 9 -11.61 -2.73 4.15
C PHE A 9 -11.69 -3.61 5.40
N ARG A 10 -11.31 -3.13 6.58
CA ARG A 10 -11.59 -3.82 7.85
C ARG A 10 -13.08 -3.97 8.17
N SER A 11 -13.93 -3.12 7.63
CA SER A 11 -15.38 -3.21 7.80
C SER A 11 -16.08 -3.95 6.66
N THR A 12 -15.31 -4.62 5.81
CA THR A 12 -15.79 -5.49 4.74
C THR A 12 -15.50 -6.96 5.10
N PHE A 13 -16.09 -7.90 4.39
CA PHE A 13 -15.69 -9.31 4.56
C PHE A 13 -14.49 -9.65 3.68
N ASP A 14 -13.58 -10.46 4.23
CA ASP A 14 -12.33 -10.86 3.58
C ASP A 14 -12.51 -12.18 2.83
N VAL A 15 -12.24 -12.17 1.52
CA VAL A 15 -12.32 -13.37 0.66
C VAL A 15 -10.95 -13.77 0.10
N ARG A 16 -9.83 -13.26 0.66
CA ARG A 16 -8.48 -13.61 0.20
C ARG A 16 -8.12 -15.09 0.42
N HIS A 17 -8.76 -15.74 1.38
CA HIS A 17 -8.54 -17.15 1.73
C HIS A 17 -9.39 -18.14 0.94
N VAL A 18 -10.34 -17.65 0.16
CA VAL A 18 -11.29 -18.47 -0.60
C VAL A 18 -10.57 -19.21 -1.73
N GLN A 19 -10.81 -20.51 -1.86
CA GLN A 19 -10.18 -21.38 -2.84
C GLN A 19 -11.10 -21.78 -4.01
N ASN A 20 -12.41 -21.57 -3.88
CA ASN A 20 -13.40 -21.84 -4.92
C ASN A 20 -14.68 -21.03 -4.73
N PHE A 21 -15.58 -21.05 -5.73
CA PHE A 21 -16.83 -20.30 -5.66
C PHE A 21 -17.86 -20.87 -4.68
N ALA A 22 -17.71 -22.10 -4.20
CA ALA A 22 -18.55 -22.64 -3.15
C ALA A 22 -18.18 -21.98 -1.80
N GLU A 23 -16.91 -21.96 -1.44
CA GLU A 23 -16.42 -21.25 -0.24
C GLU A 23 -16.73 -19.75 -0.30
N LEU A 24 -16.63 -19.13 -1.49
CA LEU A 24 -17.05 -17.74 -1.68
C LEU A 24 -18.53 -17.54 -1.31
N SER A 25 -19.38 -18.49 -1.71
CA SER A 25 -20.81 -18.44 -1.37
C SER A 25 -21.04 -18.54 0.13
N ASP A 26 -20.33 -19.45 0.80
CA ASP A 26 -20.45 -19.66 2.25
C ASP A 26 -20.05 -18.39 3.02
N VAL A 27 -18.93 -17.78 2.67
CA VAL A 27 -18.46 -16.52 3.31
C VAL A 27 -19.47 -15.39 3.10
N ILE A 28 -20.02 -15.22 1.90
CA ILE A 28 -21.02 -14.19 1.61
C ILE A 28 -22.30 -14.41 2.42
N GLN A 29 -22.78 -15.65 2.47
CA GLN A 29 -24.01 -15.99 3.20
C GLN A 29 -23.84 -15.84 4.73
N GLU A 30 -22.71 -16.26 5.28
CA GLU A 30 -22.38 -16.06 6.69
C GLU A 30 -22.31 -14.56 7.04
N TYR A 31 -21.69 -13.76 6.18
CA TYR A 31 -21.65 -12.32 6.36
C TYR A 31 -23.04 -11.69 6.31
N GLU A 32 -23.87 -12.09 5.34
CA GLU A 32 -25.24 -11.62 5.20
C GLU A 32 -26.10 -11.94 6.44
N GLN A 33 -25.97 -13.14 7.00
CA GLN A 33 -26.68 -13.56 8.20
C GLN A 33 -26.24 -12.79 9.44
N SER A 34 -24.93 -12.56 9.57
CA SER A 34 -24.37 -11.82 10.72
C SER A 34 -24.59 -10.31 10.63
N HIS A 35 -24.85 -9.78 9.42
CA HIS A 35 -25.07 -8.35 9.16
C HIS A 35 -26.40 -8.08 8.44
N PRO A 36 -27.56 -8.46 9.05
CA PRO A 36 -28.87 -8.41 8.36
C PRO A 36 -29.32 -6.98 7.99
N ARG A 37 -28.80 -5.96 8.69
CA ARG A 37 -29.16 -4.54 8.47
C ARG A 37 -28.32 -3.86 7.41
N GLU A 38 -27.29 -4.51 6.91
CA GLU A 38 -26.40 -3.94 5.90
C GLU A 38 -27.11 -3.85 4.56
N LYS A 39 -27.10 -2.66 3.97
CA LYS A 39 -27.84 -2.36 2.72
C LYS A 39 -27.02 -2.70 1.47
N VAL A 40 -25.71 -2.66 1.57
CA VAL A 40 -24.75 -3.00 0.53
C VAL A 40 -23.62 -3.79 1.16
N MET A 41 -23.40 -5.00 0.65
CA MET A 41 -22.28 -5.83 1.09
C MET A 41 -21.05 -5.56 0.25
N LEU A 42 -19.90 -5.44 0.91
CA LEU A 42 -18.61 -5.21 0.24
C LEU A 42 -17.60 -6.26 0.70
N GLY A 43 -17.10 -7.05 -0.24
CA GLY A 43 -16.03 -8.02 -0.03
C GLY A 43 -14.71 -7.53 -0.60
N PHE A 44 -13.59 -8.00 -0.07
CA PHE A 44 -12.26 -7.68 -0.54
C PHE A 44 -11.38 -8.92 -0.66
N GLY A 45 -10.63 -8.99 -1.76
CA GLY A 45 -9.50 -9.90 -1.86
C GLY A 45 -9.67 -11.07 -2.83
N VAL A 46 -10.72 -11.11 -3.66
CA VAL A 46 -10.88 -12.20 -4.63
C VAL A 46 -9.75 -12.21 -5.66
N SER A 47 -9.22 -13.40 -5.97
CA SER A 47 -8.18 -13.60 -6.99
C SER A 47 -8.51 -14.78 -7.90
N ALA A 48 -8.29 -14.61 -9.20
CA ALA A 48 -8.37 -15.72 -10.17
C ALA A 48 -7.26 -16.77 -9.98
N HIS A 49 -6.19 -16.44 -9.26
CA HIS A 49 -5.06 -17.34 -9.05
C HIS A 49 -5.25 -18.27 -7.84
N THR A 50 -6.06 -17.86 -6.85
CA THR A 50 -6.33 -18.68 -5.66
C THR A 50 -7.52 -19.60 -5.82
N VAL A 51 -8.49 -19.23 -6.69
CA VAL A 51 -9.71 -20.03 -6.88
C VAL A 51 -9.50 -21.12 -7.94
N GLU A 52 -10.13 -22.28 -7.71
CA GLU A 52 -10.08 -23.45 -8.61
C GLU A 52 -10.61 -23.14 -10.01
N GLU A 53 -11.62 -22.24 -10.11
CA GLU A 53 -12.24 -21.83 -11.37
C GLU A 53 -11.31 -20.98 -12.25
N ARG A 54 -10.17 -20.54 -11.74
CA ARG A 54 -9.14 -19.74 -12.45
C ARG A 54 -9.66 -18.49 -13.14
N ARG A 55 -10.74 -17.92 -12.60
CA ARG A 55 -11.36 -16.68 -13.05
C ARG A 55 -12.02 -15.94 -11.88
N LEU A 56 -12.25 -14.66 -12.05
CA LEU A 56 -13.07 -13.90 -11.09
C LEU A 56 -14.54 -14.38 -11.18
N PRO A 57 -15.31 -14.31 -10.08
CA PRO A 57 -16.76 -14.48 -10.17
C PRO A 57 -17.34 -13.41 -11.08
N ASP A 58 -18.38 -13.74 -11.80
CA ASP A 58 -19.14 -12.79 -12.59
C ASP A 58 -20.46 -12.41 -11.91
N ARG A 59 -21.16 -11.42 -12.48
CA ARG A 59 -22.46 -10.95 -11.99
C ARG A 59 -23.45 -12.09 -11.79
N SER A 60 -23.52 -13.03 -12.75
CA SER A 60 -24.48 -14.12 -12.71
C SER A 60 -24.21 -15.06 -11.53
N ARG A 61 -22.93 -15.30 -11.22
CA ARG A 61 -22.53 -16.09 -10.05
C ARG A 61 -22.88 -15.37 -8.75
N LEU A 62 -22.64 -14.05 -8.66
CA LEU A 62 -22.99 -13.27 -7.47
C LEU A 62 -24.51 -13.18 -7.26
N ASP A 63 -25.29 -13.08 -8.34
CA ASP A 63 -26.78 -13.09 -8.30
C ASP A 63 -27.36 -14.41 -7.78
N GLN A 64 -26.65 -15.53 -7.98
CA GLN A 64 -27.05 -16.84 -7.43
C GLN A 64 -26.83 -16.95 -5.92
N ILE A 65 -25.91 -16.16 -5.38
CA ILE A 65 -25.52 -16.23 -3.95
C ILE A 65 -26.45 -15.35 -3.10
N THR A 66 -26.73 -14.12 -3.55
CA THR A 66 -27.55 -13.17 -2.79
C THR A 66 -28.31 -12.21 -3.67
N THR A 67 -29.50 -11.82 -3.22
CA THR A 67 -30.31 -10.74 -3.81
C THR A 67 -29.99 -9.36 -3.23
N LYS A 68 -29.17 -9.27 -2.18
CA LYS A 68 -28.69 -7.98 -1.64
C LYS A 68 -27.65 -7.37 -2.58
N PRO A 69 -27.58 -6.04 -2.66
CA PRO A 69 -26.49 -5.37 -3.37
C PRO A 69 -25.12 -5.80 -2.87
N LEU A 70 -24.29 -6.33 -3.78
CA LEU A 70 -23.00 -6.92 -3.47
C LEU A 70 -21.93 -6.43 -4.46
N CYS A 71 -20.76 -6.04 -3.92
CA CYS A 71 -19.55 -5.77 -4.66
C CYS A 71 -18.39 -6.55 -4.04
N ILE A 72 -17.56 -7.19 -4.87
CA ILE A 72 -16.33 -7.85 -4.43
C ILE A 72 -15.15 -7.19 -5.14
N VAL A 73 -14.27 -6.58 -4.36
CA VAL A 73 -13.05 -5.94 -4.84
C VAL A 73 -11.96 -7.00 -5.03
N LYS A 74 -11.24 -6.92 -6.13
CA LYS A 74 -10.06 -7.74 -6.42
C LYS A 74 -8.98 -7.47 -5.36
N TYR A 75 -8.14 -8.44 -5.13
CA TYR A 75 -7.07 -8.43 -4.11
C TYR A 75 -6.08 -7.27 -4.20
N ASP A 76 -5.86 -6.76 -5.42
CA ASP A 76 -4.94 -5.64 -5.70
C ASP A 76 -5.61 -4.25 -5.61
N GLY A 77 -6.94 -4.21 -5.47
CA GLY A 77 -7.66 -2.94 -5.37
C GLY A 77 -7.76 -2.15 -6.68
N HIS A 78 -7.64 -2.82 -7.85
CA HIS A 78 -7.73 -2.18 -9.16
C HIS A 78 -8.97 -2.57 -9.97
N ALA A 79 -9.74 -3.54 -9.49
CA ALA A 79 -10.98 -3.98 -10.13
C ALA A 79 -11.99 -4.49 -9.08
N ALA A 80 -13.26 -4.58 -9.49
CA ALA A 80 -14.30 -5.19 -8.69
C ALA A 80 -15.33 -5.88 -9.59
N VAL A 81 -16.14 -6.74 -9.00
CA VAL A 81 -17.32 -7.32 -9.63
C VAL A 81 -18.55 -7.00 -8.80
N ALA A 82 -19.62 -6.55 -9.42
CA ALA A 82 -20.88 -6.23 -8.77
C ALA A 82 -22.03 -7.10 -9.30
N ASN A 83 -22.95 -7.46 -8.40
CA ASN A 83 -24.16 -8.17 -8.78
C ASN A 83 -25.21 -7.22 -9.37
N THR A 84 -26.27 -7.80 -9.98
CA THR A 84 -27.34 -7.03 -10.61
C THR A 84 -28.01 -6.06 -9.64
N ALA A 85 -28.29 -6.48 -8.41
CA ALA A 85 -28.93 -5.66 -7.40
C ALA A 85 -28.14 -4.39 -7.02
N LEU A 86 -26.81 -4.44 -7.08
CA LEU A 86 -25.97 -3.25 -6.89
C LEU A 86 -25.90 -2.40 -8.17
N LEU A 87 -25.70 -3.02 -9.33
CA LEU A 87 -25.56 -2.31 -10.61
C LEU A 87 -26.79 -1.47 -10.95
N GLU A 88 -27.99 -1.94 -10.62
CA GLU A 88 -29.24 -1.20 -10.78
C GLU A 88 -29.31 0.08 -9.94
N LYS A 89 -28.56 0.12 -8.84
CA LYS A 89 -28.47 1.29 -7.95
C LYS A 89 -27.32 2.23 -8.28
N MET A 90 -26.41 1.80 -9.16
CA MET A 90 -25.28 2.64 -9.54
C MET A 90 -25.67 3.77 -10.49
N PRO A 91 -25.06 4.95 -10.34
CA PRO A 91 -25.26 6.07 -11.28
C PRO A 91 -24.85 5.68 -12.70
N ARG A 92 -25.61 6.18 -13.68
CA ARG A 92 -25.27 5.99 -15.10
C ARG A 92 -23.89 6.55 -15.48
N SER A 93 -23.43 7.56 -14.77
CA SER A 93 -22.07 8.09 -14.95
C SER A 93 -20.96 7.07 -14.69
N ILE A 94 -21.23 5.99 -13.95
CA ILE A 94 -20.32 4.87 -13.72
C ILE A 94 -20.56 3.77 -14.76
N THR A 95 -21.81 3.34 -14.92
CA THR A 95 -22.15 2.22 -15.79
C THR A 95 -22.13 2.53 -17.30
N ALA A 96 -21.89 3.78 -17.68
CA ALA A 96 -21.65 4.21 -19.06
C ALA A 96 -20.16 4.34 -19.43
N GLN A 97 -19.24 4.10 -18.50
CA GLN A 97 -17.80 4.20 -18.73
C GLN A 97 -17.26 2.97 -19.47
N ALA A 98 -16.19 3.17 -20.25
CA ALA A 98 -15.51 2.08 -20.97
C ALA A 98 -14.97 0.98 -20.06
N GLY A 99 -14.63 1.31 -18.81
CA GLY A 99 -14.17 0.35 -17.80
C GLY A 99 -15.28 -0.48 -17.14
N PHE A 100 -16.55 -0.30 -17.51
CA PHE A 100 -17.66 -1.14 -17.03
C PHE A 100 -18.00 -2.24 -18.02
N ASP A 101 -17.88 -3.48 -17.61
CA ASP A 101 -18.33 -4.65 -18.38
C ASP A 101 -19.73 -5.07 -17.93
N LYS A 102 -20.71 -4.76 -18.76
CA LYS A 102 -22.11 -5.10 -18.49
C LYS A 102 -22.38 -6.61 -18.45
N ALA A 103 -21.63 -7.41 -19.19
CA ALA A 103 -21.85 -8.86 -19.28
C ALA A 103 -21.45 -9.54 -17.97
N THR A 104 -20.27 -9.23 -17.47
CA THR A 104 -19.69 -9.85 -16.26
C THR A 104 -20.00 -9.08 -14.97
N GLY A 105 -20.47 -7.83 -15.06
CA GLY A 105 -20.58 -6.94 -13.89
C GLY A 105 -19.24 -6.38 -13.43
N GLY A 106 -18.19 -6.54 -14.23
CA GLY A 106 -16.83 -6.07 -13.95
C GLY A 106 -16.71 -4.55 -13.99
N LEU A 107 -15.97 -4.02 -13.05
CA LEU A 107 -15.64 -2.61 -12.89
C LEU A 107 -14.12 -2.49 -12.89
N TYR A 108 -13.57 -1.75 -13.84
CA TYR A 108 -12.14 -1.60 -14.09
C TYR A 108 -11.78 -0.12 -14.19
N GLN A 109 -10.50 0.20 -13.93
CA GLN A 109 -9.95 1.55 -14.12
C GLN A 109 -10.84 2.63 -13.45
N GLN A 110 -11.20 3.70 -14.18
CA GLN A 110 -11.99 4.81 -13.65
C GLN A 110 -13.37 4.37 -13.14
N ALA A 111 -14.03 3.41 -13.82
CA ALA A 111 -15.31 2.89 -13.38
C ALA A 111 -15.23 2.22 -11.99
N TYR A 112 -14.13 1.53 -11.72
CA TYR A 112 -13.85 0.95 -10.40
C TYR A 112 -13.69 2.03 -9.32
N TYR A 113 -12.84 3.03 -9.55
CA TYR A 113 -12.62 4.10 -8.58
C TYR A 113 -13.89 4.89 -8.28
N ASP A 114 -14.66 5.22 -9.32
CA ASP A 114 -15.92 5.95 -9.16
C ASP A 114 -16.98 5.12 -8.44
N ALA A 115 -17.01 3.79 -8.67
CA ALA A 115 -17.91 2.88 -7.96
C ALA A 115 -17.54 2.79 -6.47
N VAL A 116 -16.26 2.58 -6.14
CA VAL A 116 -15.79 2.55 -4.75
C VAL A 116 -16.07 3.89 -4.06
N ASN A 117 -15.76 5.01 -4.72
CA ASN A 117 -16.07 6.34 -4.20
C ASN A 117 -17.58 6.55 -3.98
N HIS A 118 -18.43 6.03 -4.86
CA HIS A 118 -19.88 6.10 -4.69
C HIS A 118 -20.35 5.30 -3.48
N LEU A 119 -19.85 4.08 -3.30
CA LEU A 119 -20.17 3.20 -2.18
C LEU A 119 -19.69 3.78 -0.84
N THR A 120 -18.49 4.34 -0.81
CA THR A 120 -17.88 4.90 0.39
C THR A 120 -18.54 6.20 0.88
N ARG A 121 -19.16 6.99 -0.02
CA ARG A 121 -19.90 8.20 0.36
C ARG A 121 -21.06 7.97 1.33
N SER A 122 -21.59 6.76 1.39
CA SER A 122 -22.68 6.39 2.30
C SER A 122 -22.21 6.12 3.73
N ILE A 123 -20.89 6.00 3.95
CA ILE A 123 -20.31 5.70 5.25
C ILE A 123 -20.29 6.95 6.12
N SER A 124 -20.86 6.86 7.32
CA SER A 124 -20.87 7.99 8.24
C SER A 124 -19.46 8.33 8.73
N LEU A 125 -19.20 9.62 8.99
CA LEU A 125 -17.93 10.07 9.56
C LEU A 125 -17.60 9.34 10.87
N TYR A 126 -18.61 9.04 11.68
CA TYR A 126 -18.44 8.23 12.89
C TYR A 126 -17.85 6.85 12.59
N GLN A 127 -18.36 6.17 11.57
CA GLN A 127 -17.85 4.84 11.17
C GLN A 127 -16.44 4.94 10.59
N VAL A 128 -16.14 5.95 9.78
CA VAL A 128 -14.79 6.18 9.27
C VAL A 128 -13.79 6.34 10.41
N LEU A 129 -14.09 7.21 11.39
CA LEU A 129 -13.22 7.41 12.55
C LEU A 129 -13.07 6.14 13.40
N LYS A 130 -14.14 5.36 13.56
CA LYS A 130 -14.10 4.06 14.24
C LYS A 130 -13.20 3.07 13.52
N ASN A 131 -13.26 3.02 12.21
CA ASN A 131 -12.41 2.18 11.38
C ASN A 131 -10.93 2.57 11.49
N LEU A 132 -10.61 3.88 11.44
CA LEU A 132 -9.25 4.38 11.64
C LEU A 132 -8.69 4.00 13.02
N LEU A 133 -9.50 4.09 14.08
CA LEU A 133 -9.11 3.63 15.41
C LEU A 133 -8.79 2.14 15.43
N GLY A 134 -9.70 1.31 14.91
CA GLY A 134 -9.51 -0.14 14.88
C GLY A 134 -8.30 -0.56 14.04
N ALA A 135 -8.05 0.13 12.92
CA ALA A 135 -6.86 -0.09 12.10
C ALA A 135 -5.58 0.28 12.84
N SER A 136 -5.58 1.42 13.55
CA SER A 136 -4.44 1.83 14.38
C SER A 136 -4.13 0.83 15.50
N ASP A 137 -5.16 0.32 16.18
CA ASP A 137 -5.01 -0.71 17.21
C ASP A 137 -4.46 -2.03 16.64
N GLU A 138 -4.85 -2.38 15.43
CA GLU A 138 -4.31 -3.57 14.76
C GLU A 138 -2.84 -3.42 14.41
N LEU A 139 -2.43 -2.27 13.85
CA LEU A 139 -1.03 -1.99 13.59
C LEU A 139 -0.20 -2.08 14.90
N ALA A 140 -0.72 -1.51 15.98
CA ALA A 140 -0.05 -1.56 17.28
C ALA A 140 0.13 -2.98 17.80
N ARG A 141 -0.90 -3.85 17.69
CA ARG A 141 -0.80 -5.27 18.08
C ARG A 141 0.22 -6.04 17.24
N ARG A 142 0.52 -5.59 16.03
CA ARG A 142 1.57 -6.12 15.16
C ARG A 142 2.93 -5.48 15.37
N GLY A 143 3.07 -4.63 16.41
CA GLY A 143 4.33 -3.97 16.75
C GLY A 143 4.68 -2.77 15.88
N ILE A 144 3.73 -2.23 15.12
CA ILE A 144 3.95 -1.06 14.25
C ILE A 144 3.62 0.21 15.02
N GLY A 145 4.64 0.99 15.37
CA GLY A 145 4.51 2.26 16.11
C GLY A 145 4.51 3.50 15.22
N LEU A 146 5.10 3.39 14.03
CA LEU A 146 5.12 4.45 13.00
C LEU A 146 4.81 3.83 11.65
N CYS A 147 3.96 4.50 10.88
CA CYS A 147 3.52 4.05 9.56
C CYS A 147 3.76 5.15 8.51
N HIS A 148 4.41 4.79 7.40
CA HIS A 148 4.39 5.60 6.19
C HIS A 148 3.14 5.23 5.39
N THR A 149 2.34 6.24 5.09
CA THR A 149 1.07 6.01 4.41
C THR A 149 0.87 6.95 3.24
N VAL A 150 0.34 6.41 2.16
CA VAL A 150 -0.02 7.15 0.95
C VAL A 150 -1.53 7.35 0.96
N GLU A 151 -1.98 8.61 0.95
CA GLU A 151 -3.37 8.99 1.19
C GLU A 151 -3.85 10.01 0.15
N GLY A 152 -5.16 10.18 0.05
CA GLY A 152 -5.78 11.03 -0.95
C GLY A 152 -6.39 10.19 -2.07
N LEU A 153 -7.55 9.60 -1.83
CA LEU A 153 -8.26 8.72 -2.75
C LEU A 153 -9.16 9.47 -3.75
N GLY A 154 -9.11 10.82 -3.72
CA GLY A 154 -9.88 11.64 -4.64
C GLY A 154 -11.28 11.98 -4.15
N PHE A 155 -11.53 11.99 -2.86
CA PHE A 155 -12.77 12.53 -2.31
C PHE A 155 -12.94 14.01 -2.69
N PRO A 156 -14.18 14.50 -2.84
CA PRO A 156 -14.40 15.90 -3.15
C PRO A 156 -13.65 16.84 -2.20
N LEU A 157 -12.97 17.83 -2.76
CA LEU A 157 -12.16 18.81 -2.03
C LEU A 157 -10.99 18.21 -1.24
N ASP A 158 -10.59 16.98 -1.56
CA ASP A 158 -9.57 16.20 -0.82
C ASP A 158 -9.92 16.06 0.69
N ALA A 159 -11.19 15.85 1.00
CA ALA A 159 -11.69 15.76 2.38
C ALA A 159 -11.09 14.57 3.15
N ASP A 160 -10.77 13.49 2.47
CA ASP A 160 -10.10 12.31 2.99
C ASP A 160 -8.71 12.67 3.57
N ILE A 161 -7.85 13.35 2.80
CA ILE A 161 -6.53 13.75 3.28
C ILE A 161 -6.61 14.71 4.48
N ASP A 162 -7.59 15.61 4.50
CA ASP A 162 -7.76 16.52 5.63
C ASP A 162 -8.29 15.80 6.88
N LEU A 163 -9.16 14.80 6.70
CA LEU A 163 -9.61 13.91 7.76
C LEU A 163 -8.44 13.07 8.32
N MET A 164 -7.63 12.47 7.45
CA MET A 164 -6.46 11.69 7.90
C MET A 164 -5.46 12.57 8.66
N ARG A 165 -5.19 13.78 8.17
CA ARG A 165 -4.32 14.75 8.87
C ARG A 165 -4.86 15.14 10.26
N PHE A 166 -6.17 15.28 10.39
CA PHE A 166 -6.82 15.51 11.68
C PHE A 166 -6.73 14.28 12.57
N ALA A 167 -7.13 13.09 12.07
CA ALA A 167 -7.12 11.85 12.83
C ALA A 167 -5.71 11.48 13.31
N ALA A 168 -4.69 11.63 12.48
CA ALA A 168 -3.29 11.35 12.82
C ALA A 168 -2.78 12.13 14.05
N ARG A 169 -3.40 13.27 14.39
CA ARG A 169 -3.06 14.04 15.60
C ARG A 169 -3.67 13.44 16.87
N GLY A 170 -4.73 12.67 16.74
CA GLY A 170 -5.42 12.02 17.84
C GLY A 170 -5.08 10.55 17.99
N LEU A 171 -4.75 9.86 16.90
CA LEU A 171 -4.37 8.46 16.88
C LEU A 171 -3.11 8.21 17.72
N PRO A 172 -2.97 7.01 18.31
CA PRO A 172 -1.84 6.71 19.19
C PRO A 172 -0.51 6.54 18.44
N LEU A 173 -0.57 6.02 17.21
CA LEU A 173 0.60 5.76 16.38
C LEU A 173 1.05 7.02 15.63
N GLN A 174 2.25 6.97 15.07
CA GLN A 174 2.78 8.03 14.23
C GLN A 174 2.50 7.73 12.76
N TYR A 175 2.10 8.74 11.99
CA TYR A 175 1.82 8.62 10.55
C TYR A 175 2.67 9.61 9.77
N ARG A 176 3.31 9.12 8.70
CA ARG A 176 4.06 9.93 7.73
C ARG A 176 3.28 9.89 6.43
N ILE A 177 2.51 10.94 6.19
CA ILE A 177 1.54 11.03 5.10
C ILE A 177 2.23 11.53 3.85
N TYR A 178 2.07 10.78 2.76
CA TYR A 178 2.35 11.17 1.39
C TYR A 178 1.01 11.46 0.72
N PHE A 179 0.85 12.66 0.16
CA PHE A 179 -0.39 13.01 -0.51
C PHE A 179 -0.32 12.59 -1.99
N GLN A 180 -1.17 11.65 -2.39
CA GLN A 180 -1.23 11.04 -3.73
C GLN A 180 -1.84 12.00 -4.75
N THR A 181 -1.08 13.01 -5.15
CA THR A 181 -1.50 14.00 -6.14
C THR A 181 -0.29 14.50 -6.91
N MET A 182 -0.50 14.93 -8.17
CA MET A 182 0.50 15.67 -8.94
C MET A 182 0.35 17.21 -8.78
N ASP A 183 -0.68 17.68 -8.08
CA ASP A 183 -0.86 19.11 -7.81
C ASP A 183 -0.10 19.54 -6.54
N VAL A 184 1.10 20.07 -6.73
CA VAL A 184 1.97 20.57 -5.65
C VAL A 184 1.29 21.65 -4.79
N ARG A 185 0.35 22.45 -5.35
CA ARG A 185 -0.35 23.51 -4.61
C ARG A 185 -1.25 22.92 -3.51
N LYS A 186 -1.86 21.77 -3.76
CA LYS A 186 -2.67 21.05 -2.76
C LYS A 186 -1.86 20.65 -1.54
N VAL A 187 -0.61 20.21 -1.77
CA VAL A 187 0.32 19.77 -0.72
C VAL A 187 0.83 20.96 0.09
N ILE A 188 1.28 22.03 -0.59
CA ILE A 188 1.80 23.24 0.05
C ILE A 188 0.72 23.92 0.89
N ARG A 189 -0.51 24.07 0.38
CA ARG A 189 -1.63 24.64 1.16
C ARG A 189 -1.92 23.90 2.47
N ARG A 190 -1.60 22.61 2.52
CA ARG A 190 -1.78 21.75 3.69
C ARG A 190 -0.53 21.65 4.57
N ASN A 191 0.53 22.33 4.20
CA ASN A 191 1.84 22.25 4.87
C ASN A 191 2.31 20.78 5.06
N LEU A 192 2.15 19.98 4.01
CA LEU A 192 2.66 18.62 3.97
C LEU A 192 4.05 18.59 3.35
N PRO A 193 5.01 17.83 3.90
CA PRO A 193 6.38 17.78 3.37
C PRO A 193 6.55 16.74 2.25
N ARG A 194 5.51 15.93 1.95
CA ARG A 194 5.60 14.76 1.07
C ARG A 194 4.48 14.75 0.06
N ILE A 195 4.83 14.36 -1.17
CA ILE A 195 3.91 14.29 -2.31
C ILE A 195 4.14 13.00 -3.09
N GLY A 196 3.08 12.46 -3.67
CA GLY A 196 3.12 11.24 -4.45
C GLY A 196 2.67 10.02 -3.66
N GLY A 197 2.94 8.87 -4.18
CA GLY A 197 2.48 7.60 -3.65
C GLY A 197 2.13 6.64 -4.78
N CYS A 198 0.95 6.04 -4.70
CA CYS A 198 0.34 5.21 -5.75
C CYS A 198 -0.79 5.99 -6.48
N PHE A 199 -1.73 5.33 -7.09
CA PHE A 199 -2.90 5.90 -7.80
C PHE A 199 -2.55 7.10 -8.69
N ALA A 200 -2.83 8.33 -8.27
CA ALA A 200 -2.58 9.54 -9.06
C ALA A 200 -1.09 9.81 -9.39
N THR A 201 -0.17 9.05 -8.82
CA THR A 201 1.27 9.10 -9.10
C THR A 201 1.85 7.72 -9.36
N ALA A 202 1.01 6.76 -9.72
CA ALA A 202 1.43 5.48 -10.27
C ALA A 202 1.89 5.68 -11.71
N LEU A 203 3.13 5.30 -12.00
CA LEU A 203 3.69 5.39 -13.34
C LEU A 203 3.24 4.22 -14.22
N ASP A 204 2.91 3.09 -13.61
CA ASP A 204 2.42 1.88 -14.26
C ASP A 204 1.39 1.17 -13.39
N GLY A 205 0.93 0.01 -13.83
CA GLY A 205 0.04 -0.87 -13.09
C GLY A 205 0.79 -1.94 -12.29
N CYS A 206 0.32 -3.20 -12.33
CA CYS A 206 0.90 -4.31 -11.58
C CYS A 206 1.05 -5.59 -12.43
N PHE A 207 1.74 -6.60 -11.90
CA PHE A 207 1.90 -7.88 -12.61
C PHE A 207 0.59 -8.67 -12.68
N GLY A 208 -0.25 -8.58 -11.67
CA GLY A 208 -1.52 -9.32 -11.61
C GLY A 208 -2.56 -8.93 -12.66
N THR A 209 -2.39 -7.77 -13.31
CA THR A 209 -3.19 -7.31 -14.45
C THR A 209 -2.37 -7.25 -15.75
N GLU A 210 -1.10 -7.65 -15.70
CA GLU A 210 -0.14 -7.59 -16.81
C GLU A 210 -0.04 -6.19 -17.45
N ASP A 211 -0.13 -5.16 -16.62
CA ASP A 211 -0.04 -3.76 -17.01
C ASP A 211 1.14 -3.00 -16.36
N ALA A 212 1.97 -3.67 -15.56
CA ALA A 212 3.28 -3.15 -15.18
C ALA A 212 4.13 -2.89 -16.43
N ALA A 213 4.73 -1.70 -16.54
CA ALA A 213 5.45 -1.27 -17.74
C ALA A 213 6.85 -1.93 -17.82
N LEU A 214 7.07 -2.71 -18.88
CA LEU A 214 8.28 -3.49 -19.09
C LEU A 214 9.09 -3.00 -20.29
N SER A 215 10.40 -3.00 -20.19
CA SER A 215 11.33 -2.74 -21.30
C SER A 215 11.27 -3.81 -22.39
N ALA A 216 10.96 -5.06 -22.03
CA ALA A 216 10.72 -6.18 -22.93
C ALA A 216 9.29 -6.74 -22.75
N PRO A 217 8.66 -7.33 -23.77
CA PRO A 217 7.30 -7.86 -23.67
C PRO A 217 7.12 -8.88 -22.55
N TYR A 218 5.89 -9.05 -22.09
CA TYR A 218 5.49 -10.18 -21.27
C TYR A 218 5.77 -11.49 -22.01
N THR A 219 6.23 -12.52 -21.29
CA THR A 219 6.64 -13.79 -21.90
C THR A 219 5.47 -14.54 -22.55
N ASN A 220 4.30 -14.45 -21.94
CA ASN A 220 3.06 -15.06 -22.43
C ASN A 220 2.36 -14.24 -23.53
N ASN A 221 2.77 -12.98 -23.76
CA ASN A 221 2.16 -12.11 -24.77
C ASN A 221 3.18 -11.13 -25.35
N ALA A 222 3.73 -11.45 -26.50
CA ALA A 222 4.76 -10.66 -27.19
C ALA A 222 4.30 -9.25 -27.63
N ALA A 223 3.00 -8.98 -27.67
CA ALA A 223 2.45 -7.67 -27.99
C ALA A 223 2.26 -6.80 -26.75
N ASN A 224 2.26 -7.38 -25.55
CA ASN A 224 2.04 -6.68 -24.31
C ASN A 224 3.36 -6.31 -23.63
N ARG A 225 3.52 -5.04 -23.29
CA ARG A 225 4.62 -4.49 -22.47
C ARG A 225 4.12 -3.77 -21.24
N GLY A 226 2.84 -3.90 -20.90
CA GLY A 226 2.17 -3.00 -19.95
C GLY A 226 2.01 -1.60 -20.53
N PHE A 227 1.87 -0.60 -19.66
CA PHE A 227 1.76 0.79 -20.10
C PHE A 227 2.34 1.77 -19.08
N LEU A 228 2.84 2.90 -19.56
CA LEU A 228 3.18 4.05 -18.74
C LEU A 228 1.96 4.98 -18.67
N ALA A 229 1.52 5.29 -17.44
CA ALA A 229 0.34 6.13 -17.21
C ALA A 229 0.55 7.59 -17.65
N TYR A 230 1.80 8.04 -17.71
CA TYR A 230 2.18 9.41 -18.02
C TYR A 230 3.34 9.46 -19.02
N SER A 231 3.41 10.53 -19.81
CA SER A 231 4.61 10.80 -20.62
C SER A 231 5.79 11.15 -19.71
N GLN A 232 7.01 10.96 -20.22
CA GLN A 232 8.24 11.34 -19.49
C GLN A 232 8.25 12.82 -19.12
N GLU A 233 7.78 13.68 -20.01
CA GLU A 233 7.69 15.12 -19.80
C GLU A 233 6.78 15.46 -18.61
N GLN A 234 5.57 14.87 -18.57
CA GLN A 234 4.61 15.08 -17.47
C GLN A 234 5.21 14.71 -16.11
N VAL A 235 5.88 13.56 -16.02
CA VAL A 235 6.52 13.10 -14.78
C VAL A 235 7.69 13.99 -14.40
N SER A 236 8.56 14.32 -15.37
CA SER A 236 9.73 15.18 -15.14
C SER A 236 9.32 16.59 -14.67
N ASP A 237 8.31 17.19 -15.27
CA ASP A 237 7.80 18.50 -14.88
C ASP A 237 7.17 18.49 -13.49
N PHE A 238 6.43 17.43 -13.16
CA PHE A 238 5.88 17.25 -11.82
C PHE A 238 6.99 17.17 -10.78
N VAL A 239 7.98 16.28 -10.98
CA VAL A 239 9.08 16.08 -10.03
C VAL A 239 9.95 17.33 -9.88
N LYS A 240 10.26 18.03 -10.97
CA LYS A 240 10.99 19.32 -10.92
C LYS A 240 10.27 20.34 -10.05
N ARG A 241 8.97 20.54 -10.26
CA ARG A 241 8.16 21.47 -9.46
C ARG A 241 8.14 21.08 -7.98
N ALA A 242 7.94 19.80 -7.67
CA ALA A 242 7.92 19.31 -6.30
C ALA A 242 9.30 19.44 -5.62
N ASN A 243 10.38 19.11 -6.34
CA ASN A 243 11.75 19.20 -5.85
C ASN A 243 12.15 20.65 -5.52
N ARG A 244 11.85 21.61 -6.40
CA ARG A 244 12.10 23.06 -6.17
C ARG A 244 11.38 23.61 -4.93
N LEU A 245 10.22 23.03 -4.58
CA LEU A 245 9.43 23.39 -3.40
C LEU A 245 9.88 22.65 -2.13
N GLY A 246 10.99 21.91 -2.19
CA GLY A 246 11.51 21.19 -1.03
C GLY A 246 10.73 19.91 -0.66
N LEU A 247 9.76 19.49 -1.47
CA LEU A 247 8.97 18.29 -1.17
C LEU A 247 9.77 17.02 -1.40
N GLN A 248 9.56 16.02 -0.55
CA GLN A 248 9.96 14.65 -0.82
C GLN A 248 8.94 14.01 -1.77
N VAL A 249 9.41 13.50 -2.90
CA VAL A 249 8.57 12.88 -3.93
C VAL A 249 8.62 11.36 -3.80
N SER A 250 7.48 10.70 -3.97
CA SER A 250 7.33 9.26 -3.98
C SER A 250 6.54 8.85 -5.24
N LEU A 251 7.07 7.92 -6.02
CA LEU A 251 6.45 7.42 -7.26
C LEU A 251 6.30 5.91 -7.20
N HIS A 252 5.12 5.40 -7.47
CA HIS A 252 4.88 3.98 -7.68
C HIS A 252 5.45 3.58 -9.05
N ALA A 253 6.29 2.56 -9.08
CA ALA A 253 6.84 1.95 -10.29
C ALA A 253 7.18 0.48 -10.02
N ILE A 254 6.54 -0.43 -10.75
CA ILE A 254 6.68 -1.89 -10.61
C ILE A 254 7.59 -2.46 -11.69
N GLY A 255 7.27 -2.19 -12.95
CA GLY A 255 8.06 -2.65 -14.10
C GLY A 255 9.33 -1.83 -14.30
N ASP A 256 10.32 -2.43 -14.93
CA ASP A 256 11.62 -1.81 -15.17
C ASP A 256 11.55 -0.53 -16.03
N ALA A 257 10.62 -0.45 -16.98
CA ALA A 257 10.39 0.75 -17.77
C ALA A 257 9.79 1.90 -16.93
N ALA A 258 8.91 1.60 -15.98
CA ALA A 258 8.37 2.61 -15.06
C ALA A 258 9.43 3.06 -14.03
N VAL A 259 10.25 2.13 -13.53
CA VAL A 259 11.39 2.45 -12.65
C VAL A 259 12.37 3.37 -13.39
N GLU A 260 12.68 3.10 -14.66
CA GLU A 260 13.52 3.97 -15.47
C GLU A 260 12.90 5.35 -15.66
N GLN A 261 11.59 5.43 -15.94
CA GLN A 261 10.87 6.70 -16.06
C GLN A 261 10.98 7.55 -14.78
N ALA A 262 10.84 6.91 -13.60
CA ALA A 262 11.01 7.57 -12.30
C ALA A 262 12.44 8.10 -12.13
N ILE A 263 13.46 7.30 -12.44
CA ILE A 263 14.87 7.67 -12.32
C ILE A 263 15.18 8.87 -13.23
N ILE A 264 14.75 8.85 -14.50
CA ILE A 264 14.93 9.97 -15.44
C ILE A 264 14.30 11.26 -14.89
N ALA A 265 13.11 11.16 -14.29
CA ALA A 265 12.44 12.32 -13.70
C ALA A 265 13.19 12.87 -12.49
N TYR A 266 13.76 12.01 -11.64
CA TYR A 266 14.60 12.42 -10.50
C TYR A 266 15.94 13.01 -10.97
N GLU A 267 16.61 12.43 -11.97
CA GLU A 267 17.82 13.00 -12.59
C GLU A 267 17.55 14.41 -13.10
N ALA A 268 16.48 14.58 -13.87
CA ALA A 268 16.11 15.88 -14.42
C ALA A 268 15.77 16.91 -13.33
N ALA A 269 15.15 16.50 -12.24
CA ALA A 269 14.78 17.40 -11.16
C ALA A 269 15.99 17.81 -10.31
N LEU A 270 16.92 16.89 -10.05
CA LEU A 270 18.14 17.17 -9.29
C LEU A 270 19.18 17.94 -10.12
N ALA A 271 19.21 17.75 -11.44
CA ALA A 271 20.01 18.59 -12.33
C ALA A 271 19.48 20.04 -12.43
N ASP A 272 18.14 20.20 -12.40
CA ASP A 272 17.47 21.49 -12.43
C ASP A 272 17.61 22.27 -11.11
N PHE A 273 17.44 21.59 -9.98
CA PHE A 273 17.58 22.15 -8.64
C PHE A 273 18.24 21.13 -7.71
N PRO A 274 19.56 21.19 -7.51
CA PRO A 274 20.29 20.24 -6.69
C PRO A 274 19.87 20.26 -5.22
N ARG A 275 19.59 19.07 -4.66
CA ARG A 275 19.32 18.86 -3.24
C ARG A 275 20.08 17.63 -2.77
N GLN A 276 20.92 17.78 -1.74
CA GLN A 276 21.75 16.68 -1.23
C GLN A 276 20.93 15.63 -0.46
N ASP A 277 20.03 16.06 0.42
CA ASP A 277 19.23 15.17 1.28
C ASP A 277 17.73 15.25 0.89
N HIS A 278 17.41 14.93 -0.37
CA HIS A 278 16.05 14.97 -0.88
C HIS A 278 15.21 13.74 -0.50
N ARG A 279 15.86 12.58 -0.37
CA ARG A 279 15.26 11.27 -0.05
C ARG A 279 14.02 10.95 -0.88
N HIS A 280 14.05 11.25 -2.18
CA HIS A 280 13.00 10.82 -3.09
C HIS A 280 12.89 9.31 -3.11
N VAL A 281 11.69 8.79 -3.33
CA VAL A 281 11.34 7.38 -3.13
C VAL A 281 10.77 6.78 -4.41
N ILE A 282 11.21 5.58 -4.75
CA ILE A 282 10.46 4.70 -5.65
C ILE A 282 9.76 3.66 -4.78
N ILE A 283 8.44 3.53 -4.93
CA ILE A 283 7.63 2.50 -4.28
C ILE A 283 7.62 1.28 -5.19
N HIS A 284 7.75 0.11 -4.62
CA HIS A 284 7.90 -1.21 -5.21
C HIS A 284 9.28 -1.43 -5.81
N ALA A 285 9.60 -0.82 -6.96
CA ALA A 285 10.83 -1.11 -7.70
C ALA A 285 10.99 -2.64 -7.89
N SER A 286 9.87 -3.34 -8.21
CA SER A 286 9.80 -4.80 -8.18
C SER A 286 10.74 -5.44 -9.19
N LEU A 287 10.87 -4.86 -10.38
CA LEU A 287 11.85 -5.27 -11.38
C LEU A 287 12.84 -4.11 -11.62
N MET A 288 14.03 -4.22 -11.04
CA MET A 288 15.06 -3.17 -11.09
C MET A 288 16.42 -3.76 -11.44
N PRO A 289 16.76 -3.87 -12.75
CA PRO A 289 18.02 -4.44 -13.19
C PRO A 289 19.25 -3.59 -12.80
N PRO A 290 20.47 -4.14 -12.78
CA PRO A 290 21.69 -3.49 -12.30
C PRO A 290 21.95 -2.07 -12.80
N PRO A 291 21.74 -1.71 -14.08
CA PRO A 291 21.94 -0.33 -14.53
C PRO A 291 21.02 0.68 -13.84
N LEU A 292 19.79 0.29 -13.48
CA LEU A 292 18.87 1.16 -12.76
C LEU A 292 19.22 1.26 -11.27
N LEU A 293 19.72 0.15 -10.66
CA LEU A 293 20.25 0.17 -9.29
C LEU A 293 21.40 1.17 -9.16
N GLU A 294 22.36 1.13 -10.08
CA GLU A 294 23.50 2.04 -10.09
C GLU A 294 23.08 3.51 -10.24
N ARG A 295 22.17 3.81 -11.17
CA ARG A 295 21.66 5.19 -11.39
C ARG A 295 20.93 5.70 -10.14
N ALA A 296 20.04 4.90 -9.55
CA ALA A 296 19.29 5.27 -8.35
C ALA A 296 20.21 5.50 -7.15
N ALA A 297 21.25 4.66 -6.97
CA ALA A 297 22.24 4.81 -5.90
C ALA A 297 23.03 6.11 -6.03
N ARG A 298 23.51 6.45 -7.24
CA ARG A 298 24.22 7.73 -7.49
C ARG A 298 23.36 8.96 -7.17
N LEU A 299 22.07 8.86 -7.36
CA LEU A 299 21.13 9.95 -7.07
C LEU A 299 20.73 10.02 -5.59
N GLY A 300 21.04 9.02 -4.77
CA GLY A 300 20.58 8.93 -3.39
C GLY A 300 19.07 8.67 -3.26
N ILE A 301 18.50 7.96 -4.22
CA ILE A 301 17.09 7.56 -4.18
C ILE A 301 16.91 6.47 -3.13
N HIS A 302 15.79 6.51 -2.44
CA HIS A 302 15.36 5.49 -1.49
C HIS A 302 14.30 4.58 -2.11
N ILE A 303 14.24 3.32 -1.66
CA ILE A 303 13.24 2.36 -2.12
C ILE A 303 12.30 2.00 -0.98
N SER A 304 11.01 2.02 -1.25
CA SER A 304 9.99 1.40 -0.38
C SER A 304 9.56 0.09 -1.00
N ILE A 305 10.10 -1.03 -0.49
CA ILE A 305 9.90 -2.37 -1.05
C ILE A 305 8.92 -3.18 -0.19
N GLN A 306 8.22 -4.15 -0.79
CA GLN A 306 7.20 -4.97 -0.13
C GLN A 306 7.55 -6.47 -0.20
N PRO A 307 8.52 -6.96 0.58
CA PRO A 307 8.95 -8.35 0.51
C PRO A 307 7.81 -9.39 0.63
N PRO A 308 6.74 -9.17 1.45
CA PRO A 308 5.65 -10.14 1.55
C PRO A 308 5.00 -10.52 0.22
N LEU A 309 5.08 -9.66 -0.81
CA LEU A 309 4.51 -9.94 -2.13
C LEU A 309 5.26 -11.03 -2.91
N LEU A 310 6.49 -11.40 -2.52
CA LEU A 310 7.21 -12.55 -3.10
C LEU A 310 6.59 -13.92 -2.72
N HIS A 311 5.84 -13.97 -1.62
CA HIS A 311 5.13 -15.15 -1.15
C HIS A 311 3.65 -14.84 -0.99
N TRP A 312 3.07 -14.30 -2.05
CA TRP A 312 1.68 -13.85 -2.06
C TRP A 312 0.81 -14.83 -2.86
N ASP A 313 -0.13 -15.48 -2.18
CA ASP A 313 -0.97 -16.50 -2.80
C ASP A 313 -1.82 -15.94 -3.95
N GLN A 314 -2.15 -14.65 -3.92
CA GLN A 314 -2.90 -13.97 -4.97
C GLN A 314 -2.11 -13.75 -6.27
N GLU A 315 -0.77 -13.73 -6.19
CA GLU A 315 0.15 -13.67 -7.34
C GLU A 315 1.28 -14.68 -7.13
N PRO A 316 1.01 -16.00 -7.23
CA PRO A 316 2.01 -17.02 -6.94
C PRO A 316 3.19 -16.96 -7.92
N MET A 317 4.38 -17.35 -7.46
CA MET A 317 5.60 -17.36 -8.27
C MET A 317 5.45 -18.14 -9.58
N SER A 318 4.61 -19.17 -9.62
CA SER A 318 4.31 -19.91 -10.87
C SER A 318 3.63 -19.02 -11.92
N TYR A 319 2.74 -18.14 -11.48
CA TYR A 319 2.10 -17.14 -12.35
C TYR A 319 3.12 -16.08 -12.79
N LEU A 320 3.91 -15.54 -11.87
CA LEU A 320 4.93 -14.54 -12.19
C LEU A 320 5.97 -15.10 -13.15
N THR A 321 6.40 -16.35 -12.98
CA THR A 321 7.30 -17.03 -13.93
C THR A 321 6.64 -17.22 -15.30
N HIS A 322 5.34 -17.52 -15.35
CA HIS A 322 4.61 -17.65 -16.61
C HIS A 322 4.61 -16.34 -17.40
N ILE A 323 4.37 -15.20 -16.76
CA ILE A 323 4.24 -13.91 -17.43
C ILE A 323 5.57 -13.18 -17.64
N LEU A 324 6.58 -13.41 -16.80
CA LEU A 324 7.89 -12.72 -16.83
C LEU A 324 9.04 -13.58 -17.33
N GLY A 325 8.88 -14.91 -17.36
CA GLY A 325 9.97 -15.84 -17.65
C GLY A 325 11.09 -15.72 -16.61
N GLN A 326 12.34 -15.76 -17.06
CA GLN A 326 13.52 -15.63 -16.18
C GLN A 326 13.57 -14.32 -15.38
N ARG A 327 12.89 -13.27 -15.81
CA ARG A 327 12.82 -12.01 -15.06
C ARG A 327 12.15 -12.16 -13.69
N ALA A 328 11.31 -13.18 -13.52
CA ALA A 328 10.66 -13.46 -12.23
C ALA A 328 11.68 -13.82 -11.13
N GLU A 329 12.84 -14.35 -11.47
CA GLU A 329 13.92 -14.66 -10.53
C GLU A 329 14.59 -13.40 -9.97
N HIS A 330 14.45 -12.26 -10.68
CA HIS A 330 15.07 -10.98 -10.34
C HIS A 330 14.07 -9.97 -9.74
N LEU A 331 12.97 -10.45 -9.19
CA LEU A 331 12.01 -9.58 -8.51
C LEU A 331 12.50 -9.21 -7.10
N MET A 332 12.35 -7.94 -6.73
CA MET A 332 12.62 -7.43 -5.38
C MET A 332 14.01 -7.81 -4.85
N THR A 333 15.05 -7.56 -5.62
CA THR A 333 16.45 -7.93 -5.37
C THR A 333 17.06 -7.18 -4.19
N CYS A 334 16.58 -7.47 -2.96
CA CYS A 334 16.94 -6.76 -1.74
C CYS A 334 18.46 -6.70 -1.49
N LYS A 335 19.16 -7.82 -1.69
CA LYS A 335 20.62 -7.88 -1.48
C LYS A 335 21.36 -7.00 -2.47
N SER A 336 21.00 -7.08 -3.75
CA SER A 336 21.58 -6.20 -4.78
C SER A 336 21.33 -4.73 -4.48
N MET A 337 20.12 -4.35 -4.07
CA MET A 337 19.82 -2.96 -3.69
C MET A 337 20.74 -2.46 -2.57
N ILE A 338 20.97 -3.29 -1.54
CA ILE A 338 21.87 -2.97 -0.42
C ILE A 338 23.32 -2.86 -0.91
N ASP A 339 23.78 -3.80 -1.74
CA ASP A 339 25.16 -3.84 -2.25
C ASP A 339 25.48 -2.63 -3.14
N TYR A 340 24.51 -2.11 -3.87
CA TYR A 340 24.63 -0.84 -4.60
C TYR A 340 24.54 0.41 -3.70
N GLY A 341 24.29 0.25 -2.40
CA GLY A 341 24.23 1.35 -1.42
C GLY A 341 22.87 2.03 -1.30
N LEU A 342 21.81 1.44 -1.84
CA LEU A 342 20.46 1.96 -1.69
C LEU A 342 19.95 1.78 -0.27
N THR A 343 19.25 2.77 0.25
CA THR A 343 18.45 2.62 1.48
C THR A 343 17.10 2.05 1.12
N ILE A 344 16.78 0.86 1.64
CA ILE A 344 15.50 0.18 1.40
C ILE A 344 14.67 0.14 2.68
N ALA A 345 13.40 0.51 2.60
CA ALA A 345 12.44 0.41 3.71
C ALA A 345 11.39 -0.64 3.39
N GLY A 346 11.17 -1.57 4.32
CA GLY A 346 10.19 -2.63 4.18
C GLY A 346 8.76 -2.15 4.45
N GLY A 347 7.83 -2.56 3.62
CA GLY A 347 6.41 -2.26 3.72
C GLY A 347 5.53 -3.46 3.42
N SER A 348 4.22 -3.32 3.60
CA SER A 348 3.22 -4.36 3.34
C SER A 348 2.34 -4.08 2.12
N ASP A 349 2.24 -2.82 1.74
CA ASP A 349 1.21 -2.37 0.80
C ASP A 349 -0.23 -2.72 1.21
N ALA A 350 -0.47 -2.74 2.54
CA ALA A 350 -1.82 -2.99 3.02
C ALA A 350 -2.82 -1.95 2.45
N PRO A 351 -4.02 -2.41 2.02
CA PRO A 351 -4.69 -3.68 2.32
C PRO A 351 -4.30 -4.88 1.44
N CYS A 352 -3.52 -4.71 0.37
CA CYS A 352 -3.16 -5.79 -0.56
C CYS A 352 -2.54 -6.98 0.20
N SER A 353 -1.47 -6.73 0.97
CA SER A 353 -1.00 -7.71 1.95
C SER A 353 -1.23 -7.24 3.38
N TYR A 354 -1.18 -8.16 4.35
CA TYR A 354 -1.32 -7.79 5.76
C TYR A 354 -0.12 -6.97 6.25
N PRO A 355 -0.36 -5.94 7.08
CA PRO A 355 0.71 -5.12 7.66
C PRO A 355 1.43 -5.91 8.77
N ASP A 356 2.37 -6.77 8.39
CA ASP A 356 3.13 -7.64 9.26
C ASP A 356 4.63 -7.51 8.99
N ALA A 357 5.33 -6.79 9.87
CA ALA A 357 6.77 -6.56 9.76
C ALA A 357 7.58 -7.86 9.97
N ILE A 358 7.13 -8.78 10.81
CA ILE A 358 7.79 -10.08 11.02
C ILE A 358 7.75 -10.91 9.74
N ARG A 359 6.61 -10.92 9.05
CA ARG A 359 6.50 -11.59 7.75
C ARG A 359 7.40 -10.92 6.71
N GLY A 360 7.49 -9.58 6.70
CA GLY A 360 8.39 -8.85 5.81
C GLY A 360 9.87 -9.22 6.05
N ILE A 361 10.29 -9.26 7.31
CA ILE A 361 11.63 -9.69 7.72
C ILE A 361 11.89 -11.13 7.29
N HIS A 362 10.94 -12.04 7.58
CA HIS A 362 11.05 -13.45 7.18
C HIS A 362 11.23 -13.59 5.67
N THR A 363 10.40 -12.93 4.86
CA THR A 363 10.45 -13.06 3.40
C THR A 363 11.75 -12.52 2.83
N ALA A 364 12.24 -11.38 3.30
CA ALA A 364 13.51 -10.81 2.84
C ALA A 364 14.72 -11.72 3.17
N CYS A 365 14.70 -12.41 4.33
CA CYS A 365 15.71 -13.39 4.71
C CYS A 365 15.59 -14.74 3.98
N ASN A 366 14.42 -15.05 3.43
CA ASN A 366 14.10 -16.30 2.74
C ASN A 366 13.68 -16.04 1.29
N HIS A 367 14.30 -15.05 0.64
CA HIS A 367 14.04 -14.74 -0.75
C HIS A 367 14.14 -16.01 -1.61
N PRO A 368 13.24 -16.22 -2.61
CA PRO A 368 13.30 -17.41 -3.49
C PRO A 368 14.68 -17.58 -4.15
N ASP A 369 15.24 -16.50 -4.70
CA ASP A 369 16.63 -16.44 -5.12
C ASP A 369 17.55 -16.34 -3.88
N THR A 370 18.38 -17.36 -3.68
CA THR A 370 19.30 -17.45 -2.52
C THR A 370 20.31 -16.30 -2.49
N ASP A 371 20.72 -15.80 -3.65
CA ASP A 371 21.70 -14.71 -3.77
C ASP A 371 21.10 -13.35 -3.40
N GLN A 372 19.78 -13.26 -3.34
CA GLN A 372 19.05 -12.07 -2.93
C GLN A 372 18.61 -12.06 -1.45
N ARG A 373 18.91 -13.14 -0.71
CA ARG A 373 18.65 -13.21 0.73
C ARG A 373 19.52 -12.22 1.49
N ILE A 374 18.91 -11.50 2.41
CA ILE A 374 19.62 -10.55 3.27
C ILE A 374 19.77 -11.08 4.70
N SER A 375 20.67 -10.49 5.47
CA SER A 375 20.83 -10.83 6.88
C SER A 375 19.59 -10.43 7.69
N THR A 376 19.32 -11.18 8.78
CA THR A 376 18.23 -10.80 9.71
C THR A 376 18.42 -9.38 10.26
N LEU A 377 19.66 -8.95 10.46
CA LEU A 377 19.95 -7.59 10.94
C LEU A 377 19.54 -6.53 9.89
N ASP A 378 19.83 -6.76 8.61
CA ASP A 378 19.45 -5.83 7.56
C ASP A 378 17.93 -5.82 7.35
N ALA A 379 17.29 -6.99 7.43
CA ALA A 379 15.83 -7.09 7.38
C ALA A 379 15.17 -6.36 8.57
N LEU A 380 15.74 -6.40 9.77
CA LEU A 380 15.29 -5.56 10.89
C LEU A 380 15.50 -4.07 10.62
N ARG A 381 16.64 -3.68 10.04
CA ARG A 381 16.92 -2.28 9.66
C ARG A 381 15.91 -1.73 8.66
N MET A 382 15.44 -2.54 7.71
CA MET A 382 14.40 -2.16 6.75
C MET A 382 13.10 -1.70 7.44
N HIS A 383 12.77 -2.30 8.57
CA HIS A 383 11.55 -1.99 9.33
C HIS A 383 11.79 -1.05 10.53
N THR A 384 13.02 -0.60 10.75
CA THR A 384 13.39 0.25 11.88
C THR A 384 14.23 1.46 11.43
N HIS A 385 15.54 1.33 11.42
CA HIS A 385 16.49 2.43 11.16
C HIS A 385 16.35 3.01 9.74
N TRP A 386 16.30 2.15 8.73
CA TRP A 386 16.20 2.61 7.34
C TRP A 386 14.81 3.20 7.04
N ALA A 387 13.74 2.62 7.63
CA ALA A 387 12.42 3.21 7.54
C ALA A 387 12.36 4.60 8.20
N ALA A 388 12.98 4.77 9.38
CA ALA A 388 13.09 6.07 10.03
C ALA A 388 13.89 7.08 9.20
N ARG A 389 15.01 6.63 8.59
CA ARG A 389 15.81 7.45 7.68
C ARG A 389 15.01 7.93 6.47
N LEU A 390 14.19 7.06 5.88
CA LEU A 390 13.36 7.43 4.73
C LEU A 390 12.41 8.60 5.05
N SER A 391 11.94 8.72 6.28
CA SER A 391 11.01 9.78 6.72
C SER A 391 11.67 10.94 7.48
N PHE A 392 13.00 11.02 7.57
CA PHE A 392 13.76 12.01 8.32
C PHE A 392 13.56 11.90 9.86
N ASP A 393 13.19 10.72 10.35
CA ASP A 393 12.96 10.47 11.78
C ASP A 393 14.16 9.79 12.48
N GLU A 394 15.26 9.49 11.78
CA GLU A 394 16.39 8.71 12.30
C GLU A 394 17.13 9.37 13.48
N HIS A 395 17.00 10.67 13.64
CA HIS A 395 17.58 11.38 14.80
C HIS A 395 16.79 11.12 16.09
N GLU A 396 15.49 10.85 15.96
CA GLU A 396 14.58 10.63 17.08
C GLU A 396 14.18 9.16 17.25
N ARG A 397 14.23 8.32 16.21
CA ARG A 397 13.66 6.97 16.16
C ARG A 397 14.53 5.98 15.38
N GLY A 398 14.08 4.73 15.31
CA GLY A 398 14.64 3.69 14.45
C GLY A 398 15.79 2.89 15.08
N THR A 399 16.32 3.34 16.23
CA THR A 399 17.33 2.62 17.02
C THR A 399 17.09 2.82 18.51
N LEU A 400 17.54 1.84 19.32
CA LEU A 400 17.51 1.91 20.79
C LEU A 400 18.80 2.58 21.31
N THR A 401 18.97 3.86 20.97
CA THR A 401 20.13 4.66 21.38
C THR A 401 19.69 5.71 22.41
N PRO A 402 20.47 5.94 23.48
CA PRO A 402 20.18 6.99 24.47
C PRO A 402 19.93 8.35 23.80
N GLY A 403 18.91 9.07 24.28
CA GLY A 403 18.49 10.35 23.71
C GLY A 403 17.38 10.26 22.66
N LYS A 404 17.10 9.07 22.11
CA LYS A 404 15.97 8.86 21.21
C LYS A 404 14.67 8.53 21.94
N ILE A 405 13.57 8.68 21.25
CA ILE A 405 12.24 8.33 21.74
C ILE A 405 12.19 6.82 21.96
N ALA A 406 11.76 6.40 23.14
CA ALA A 406 11.70 5.00 23.53
C ALA A 406 10.45 4.30 22.92
N ASP A 407 10.42 4.23 21.58
CA ASP A 407 9.44 3.44 20.81
C ASP A 407 10.13 2.11 20.44
N PHE A 408 9.63 0.99 20.97
CA PHE A 408 10.21 -0.33 20.71
C PHE A 408 9.19 -1.46 20.83
N VAL A 409 9.55 -2.61 20.30
CA VAL A 409 8.72 -3.82 20.29
C VAL A 409 9.41 -4.90 21.15
N ALA A 410 8.66 -5.53 22.03
CA ALA A 410 9.07 -6.74 22.71
C ALA A 410 8.63 -7.97 21.90
N LEU A 411 9.55 -8.87 21.63
CA LEU A 411 9.33 -10.12 20.91
C LEU A 411 9.51 -11.31 21.85
N ASP A 412 8.88 -12.43 21.56
CA ASP A 412 9.01 -13.67 22.35
C ASP A 412 10.37 -14.37 22.17
N LYS A 413 11.07 -14.07 21.06
CA LYS A 413 12.39 -14.64 20.72
C LYS A 413 13.31 -13.56 20.18
N ASN A 414 14.62 -13.75 20.36
CA ASN A 414 15.62 -12.91 19.73
C ASN A 414 15.73 -13.25 18.22
N PRO A 415 15.32 -12.35 17.31
CA PRO A 415 15.33 -12.64 15.88
C PRO A 415 16.74 -12.91 15.33
N LEU A 416 17.79 -12.37 15.96
CA LEU A 416 19.18 -12.61 15.55
C LEU A 416 19.70 -14.00 15.95
N ALA A 417 19.01 -14.70 16.85
CA ALA A 417 19.33 -16.06 17.29
C ALA A 417 18.44 -17.13 16.66
N VAL A 418 17.40 -16.72 15.92
CA VAL A 418 16.48 -17.63 15.24
C VAL A 418 16.98 -17.87 13.82
N LYS A 419 16.89 -19.10 13.32
CA LYS A 419 17.20 -19.40 11.92
C LYS A 419 16.21 -18.70 11.00
N PRO A 420 16.63 -18.23 9.80
CA PRO A 420 15.78 -17.46 8.89
C PRO A 420 14.42 -18.10 8.59
N GLU A 421 14.36 -19.41 8.39
CA GLU A 421 13.13 -20.17 8.12
C GLU A 421 12.09 -20.11 9.25
N HIS A 422 12.50 -19.82 10.47
CA HIS A 422 11.66 -19.74 11.65
C HIS A 422 11.34 -18.30 12.10
N LEU A 423 11.81 -17.28 11.39
CA LEU A 423 11.53 -15.88 11.74
C LEU A 423 10.04 -15.58 11.76
N LYS A 424 9.25 -16.21 10.86
CA LYS A 424 7.78 -16.08 10.80
C LYS A 424 7.05 -16.53 12.08
N ASP A 425 7.71 -17.37 12.91
CA ASP A 425 7.13 -17.94 14.13
C ASP A 425 7.32 -17.01 15.34
N ILE A 426 8.05 -15.91 15.18
CA ILE A 426 8.27 -14.90 16.22
C ILE A 426 6.98 -14.12 16.47
N LYS A 427 6.63 -13.97 17.75
CA LYS A 427 5.43 -13.26 18.17
C LYS A 427 5.78 -11.88 18.73
N VAL A 428 4.98 -10.90 18.32
CA VAL A 428 4.98 -9.57 18.95
C VAL A 428 4.26 -9.71 20.29
N MET A 429 4.98 -9.45 21.38
CA MET A 429 4.43 -9.54 22.73
C MET A 429 3.86 -8.20 23.20
N SER A 430 4.51 -7.11 22.85
CA SER A 430 4.07 -5.77 23.24
C SER A 430 4.75 -4.69 22.41
N LEU A 431 4.01 -3.63 22.10
CA LEU A 431 4.54 -2.38 21.56
C LEU A 431 4.69 -1.39 22.71
N TYR A 432 5.82 -0.70 22.76
CA TYR A 432 6.04 0.42 23.68
C TYR A 432 6.14 1.72 22.89
N LEU A 433 5.43 2.73 23.33
CA LEU A 433 5.47 4.08 22.76
C LEU A 433 5.91 5.06 23.87
N LYS A 434 6.99 5.79 23.63
CA LYS A 434 7.60 6.70 24.61
C LYS A 434 7.89 6.01 25.96
N GLY A 435 8.36 4.76 25.90
CA GLY A 435 8.70 3.95 27.07
C GLY A 435 7.50 3.37 27.84
N ARG A 436 6.28 3.49 27.35
CA ARG A 436 5.07 2.93 27.98
C ARG A 436 4.48 1.85 27.12
N PRO A 437 4.02 0.73 27.71
CA PRO A 437 3.30 -0.29 26.96
C PRO A 437 2.11 0.35 26.23
N TYR A 438 1.90 -0.09 24.99
CA TYR A 438 0.73 0.33 24.24
C TYR A 438 -0.53 -0.28 24.86
N GLU A 439 -1.43 0.59 25.26
CA GLU A 439 -2.79 0.23 25.64
C GLU A 439 -3.75 1.06 24.78
N SER A 440 -4.79 0.44 24.24
CA SER A 440 -5.83 1.16 23.51
C SER A 440 -6.57 2.10 24.48
N SER A 441 -6.09 3.33 24.56
CA SER A 441 -6.65 4.36 25.45
C SER A 441 -7.76 5.19 24.82
N ILE A 442 -7.93 5.06 23.49
CA ILE A 442 -8.95 5.78 22.72
C ILE A 442 -10.07 4.80 22.40
N LYS A 443 -11.19 4.94 23.14
CA LYS A 443 -12.29 3.98 23.07
C LYS A 443 -13.38 4.35 22.07
N SER A 444 -13.41 5.60 21.62
CA SER A 444 -14.47 6.11 20.76
C SER A 444 -13.98 7.16 19.76
N PRO A 445 -14.71 7.39 18.66
CA PRO A 445 -14.48 8.52 17.77
C PRO A 445 -14.49 9.88 18.47
N SER A 446 -15.31 10.07 19.50
CA SER A 446 -15.33 11.32 20.31
C SER A 446 -14.03 11.51 21.08
N ASP A 447 -13.46 10.46 21.67
CA ASP A 447 -12.15 10.52 22.34
C ASP A 447 -11.04 10.87 21.35
N LEU A 448 -11.07 10.26 20.15
CA LEU A 448 -10.14 10.59 19.07
C LEU A 448 -10.20 12.07 18.69
N CYS A 449 -11.41 12.61 18.48
CA CYS A 449 -11.62 14.01 18.15
C CYS A 449 -11.13 14.93 19.28
N GLY A 450 -11.48 14.63 20.52
CA GLY A 450 -11.06 15.42 21.70
C GLY A 450 -9.53 15.46 21.82
N ARG A 451 -8.86 14.30 21.64
CA ARG A 451 -7.39 14.21 21.66
C ARG A 451 -6.74 14.97 20.49
N ALA A 452 -7.30 14.85 19.29
CA ALA A 452 -6.80 15.57 18.12
C ALA A 452 -6.88 17.09 18.33
N LEU A 453 -8.02 17.60 18.80
CA LEU A 453 -8.21 19.01 19.10
C LEU A 453 -7.24 19.51 20.19
N LYS A 454 -7.10 18.75 21.29
CA LYS A 454 -6.13 19.08 22.35
C LYS A 454 -4.71 19.22 21.79
N ASN A 455 -4.27 18.27 20.95
CA ASN A 455 -2.93 18.29 20.35
C ASN A 455 -2.74 19.44 19.34
N ILE A 456 -3.81 19.88 18.66
CA ILE A 456 -3.77 21.07 17.80
C ILE A 456 -3.57 22.33 18.62
N LEU A 457 -4.30 22.47 19.73
CA LEU A 457 -4.21 23.66 20.61
C LEU A 457 -2.83 23.75 21.27
N LEU A 458 -2.29 22.64 21.77
CA LEU A 458 -0.97 22.62 22.40
C LEU A 458 0.16 23.03 21.43
N LYS A 459 0.09 22.64 20.14
CA LYS A 459 1.07 23.06 19.12
C LYS A 459 0.97 24.53 18.68
N ARG A 460 -0.10 25.22 19.01
CA ARG A 460 -0.23 26.68 18.73
C ARG A 460 0.41 27.55 19.81
N HIS A 461 0.75 26.96 20.96
CA HIS A 461 1.36 27.65 22.10
C HIS A 461 2.82 27.26 22.36
N SER A 462 3.39 26.37 21.51
CA SER A 462 4.81 26.02 21.44
C SER A 462 5.44 26.56 20.15
#